data_177254716d2bf80a28d2579a2cce56bc
#
_entry.id   177254716d2bf80a28d2579a2cce56bc
#
_cell.length_a   1.000
_cell.length_b   1.000
_cell.length_c   1.000
_cell.angle_alpha   90.00
_cell.angle_beta   90.00
_cell.angle_gamma   90.00
#
_symmetry.space_group_name_H-M   'P 1'
#
loop_
_entity.id
_entity.type
_entity.pdbx_description
1 polymer ?
#
loop_
_entity_poly.entity_id
_entity_poly.type
_entity_poly.pdbx_seq_one_letter_code
_entity_poly.pdbx_strand_id
1 'polypeptide(L)'
;MNATTVFPMIPAAGKSLWFFAIISLILVSVLLLMAWLAWSMQHVRFTVSNEGLRLQGDLYGRLIPLKSLKLDEAVVTNLNTDKDHRPKWRTMGTALPGYASGWFKLRNGEKALLFVTDNTRVARIPTTEGYTVMLSVSDPAALIDALQQQHAP
;
A
#
# COMPACT_ATOMS: atom_id res chain seq x y z
N MET A 1 39.10 55.44 -29.27
CA MET A 1 37.67 55.09 -28.99
C MET A 1 37.44 53.74 -29.68
N ASN A 2 37.45 52.64 -28.92
CA ASN A 2 37.17 51.30 -29.48
C ASN A 2 35.64 51.12 -29.53
N ALA A 3 35.06 51.17 -30.70
CA ALA A 3 33.64 50.89 -30.90
C ALA A 3 33.44 49.39 -30.80
N THR A 4 32.81 48.94 -29.73
CA THR A 4 32.40 47.53 -29.55
C THR A 4 31.11 47.31 -30.35
N THR A 5 31.20 46.62 -31.46
CA THR A 5 30.02 46.24 -32.27
C THR A 5 29.49 44.91 -31.79
N VAL A 6 28.28 44.85 -31.21
CA VAL A 6 27.63 43.67 -30.72
C VAL A 6 26.74 43.09 -31.81
N PHE A 7 26.96 41.84 -32.19
CA PHE A 7 26.13 41.09 -33.14
C PHE A 7 25.19 40.16 -32.37
N PRO A 8 23.87 40.41 -32.33
CA PRO A 8 22.95 39.50 -31.64
C PRO A 8 22.82 38.19 -32.40
N MET A 9 22.79 37.08 -31.66
CA MET A 9 22.55 35.75 -32.20
C MET A 9 21.12 35.61 -32.70
N ILE A 10 20.90 34.97 -33.87
CA ILE A 10 19.56 34.67 -34.35
C ILE A 10 18.92 33.64 -33.39
N PRO A 11 17.71 33.93 -32.83
CA PRO A 11 17.05 32.99 -31.91
C PRO A 11 16.77 31.67 -32.59
N ALA A 12 16.91 30.57 -31.81
CA ALA A 12 16.61 29.22 -32.29
C ALA A 12 15.17 29.14 -32.84
N ALA A 13 15.01 28.50 -33.99
CA ALA A 13 13.71 28.30 -34.62
C ALA A 13 12.75 27.55 -33.70
N GLY A 14 11.46 27.89 -33.71
CA GLY A 14 10.42 27.37 -32.81
C GLY A 14 10.28 25.87 -32.70
N LYS A 15 10.96 25.08 -33.56
CA LYS A 15 11.00 23.59 -33.45
C LYS A 15 11.63 23.08 -32.14
N SER A 16 12.60 23.78 -31.58
CA SER A 16 13.20 23.41 -30.30
C SER A 16 12.27 23.68 -29.11
N LEU A 17 11.41 24.68 -29.21
CA LEU A 17 10.42 25.01 -28.18
C LEU A 17 9.35 23.91 -28.04
N TRP A 18 8.91 23.34 -29.16
CA TRP A 18 7.99 22.20 -29.17
C TRP A 18 8.56 20.97 -28.46
N PHE A 19 9.83 20.69 -28.65
CA PHE A 19 10.52 19.59 -27.98
C PHE A 19 10.48 19.76 -26.44
N PHE A 20 10.81 20.96 -25.95
CA PHE A 20 10.73 21.26 -24.52
C PHE A 20 9.28 21.22 -23.98
N ALA A 21 8.30 21.68 -24.77
CA ALA A 21 6.91 21.63 -24.41
C ALA A 21 6.40 20.17 -24.23
N ILE A 22 6.78 19.28 -25.14
CA ILE A 22 6.42 17.86 -25.06
C ILE A 22 7.05 17.21 -23.83
N ILE A 23 8.36 17.45 -23.57
CA ILE A 23 9.04 16.93 -22.39
C ILE A 23 8.36 17.44 -21.10
N SER A 24 8.07 18.72 -21.03
CA SER A 24 7.39 19.32 -19.88
C SER A 24 6.01 18.72 -19.66
N LEU A 25 5.25 18.47 -20.73
CA LEU A 25 3.95 17.82 -20.62
C LEU A 25 4.05 16.40 -20.08
N ILE A 26 5.03 15.63 -20.56
CA ILE A 26 5.29 14.27 -20.06
C ILE A 26 5.66 14.30 -18.57
N LEU A 27 6.57 15.20 -18.17
CA LEU A 27 6.98 15.33 -16.76
C LEU A 27 5.81 15.69 -15.85
N VAL A 28 4.98 16.66 -16.26
CA VAL A 28 3.78 17.04 -15.51
C VAL A 28 2.81 15.86 -15.39
N SER A 29 2.60 15.11 -16.47
CA SER A 29 1.74 13.91 -16.47
C SER A 29 2.25 12.85 -15.51
N VAL A 30 3.55 12.60 -15.48
CA VAL A 30 4.19 11.66 -14.55
C VAL A 30 4.04 12.14 -13.09
N LEU A 31 4.27 13.42 -12.82
CA LEU A 31 4.09 13.99 -11.49
C LEU A 31 2.65 13.88 -11.00
N LEU A 32 1.67 14.17 -11.85
CA LEU A 32 0.25 14.01 -11.51
C LEU A 32 -0.11 12.56 -11.22
N LEU A 33 0.41 11.62 -12.03
CA LEU A 33 0.23 10.19 -11.79
C LEU A 33 0.83 9.76 -10.45
N MET A 34 2.05 10.21 -10.13
CA MET A 34 2.71 9.91 -8.86
C MET A 34 1.95 10.51 -7.67
N ALA A 35 1.46 11.74 -7.80
CA ALA A 35 0.64 12.39 -6.77
C ALA A 35 -0.68 11.64 -6.56
N TRP A 36 -1.34 11.21 -7.62
CA TRP A 36 -2.57 10.42 -7.55
C TRP A 36 -2.32 9.05 -6.88
N LEU A 37 -1.24 8.36 -7.24
CA LEU A 37 -0.85 7.10 -6.59
C LEU A 37 -0.58 7.29 -5.10
N ALA A 38 0.18 8.32 -4.72
CA ALA A 38 0.46 8.62 -3.32
C ALA A 38 -0.83 8.93 -2.53
N TRP A 39 -1.76 9.69 -3.13
CA TRP A 39 -3.05 9.97 -2.53
C TRP A 39 -3.91 8.71 -2.36
N SER A 40 -3.93 7.83 -3.37
CA SER A 40 -4.67 6.56 -3.33
C SER A 40 -4.20 5.64 -2.19
N MET A 41 -2.89 5.59 -1.92
CA MET A 41 -2.32 4.76 -0.85
C MET A 41 -2.78 5.18 0.56
N GLN A 42 -3.20 6.42 0.76
CA GLN A 42 -3.63 6.95 2.06
C GLN A 42 -5.11 6.66 2.37
N HIS A 43 -5.89 6.15 1.41
CA HIS A 43 -7.33 5.98 1.52
C HIS A 43 -7.77 4.51 1.71
N VAL A 44 -6.86 3.66 2.18
CA VAL A 44 -7.20 2.29 2.56
C VAL A 44 -8.04 2.30 3.84
N ARG A 45 -9.20 1.65 3.82
CA ARG A 45 -10.13 1.55 4.95
C ARG A 45 -10.48 0.10 5.21
N PHE A 46 -10.59 -0.23 6.49
CA PHE A 46 -11.03 -1.54 6.95
C PHE A 46 -12.37 -1.36 7.68
N THR A 47 -13.37 -2.09 7.24
CA THR A 47 -14.71 -2.03 7.85
C THR A 47 -15.06 -3.40 8.40
N VAL A 48 -15.38 -3.44 9.68
CA VAL A 48 -15.91 -4.63 10.36
C VAL A 48 -17.43 -4.57 10.32
N SER A 49 -18.06 -5.63 9.87
CA SER A 49 -19.50 -5.80 9.83
C SER A 49 -19.91 -7.22 10.21
N ASN A 50 -21.20 -7.46 10.38
CA ASN A 50 -21.74 -8.79 10.59
C ASN A 50 -21.50 -9.76 9.41
N GLU A 51 -21.19 -9.24 8.22
CA GLU A 51 -20.82 -10.03 7.05
C GLU A 51 -19.35 -10.48 7.08
N GLY A 52 -18.48 -9.70 7.73
CA GLY A 52 -17.04 -9.96 7.78
C GLY A 52 -16.18 -8.72 7.83
N LEU A 53 -14.91 -8.94 7.58
CA LEU A 53 -13.89 -7.92 7.44
C LEU A 53 -13.81 -7.48 5.97
N ARG A 54 -14.20 -6.25 5.69
CA ARG A 54 -14.11 -5.64 4.36
C ARG A 54 -12.87 -4.77 4.26
N LEU A 55 -12.01 -5.12 3.33
CA LEU A 55 -10.82 -4.37 2.97
C LEU A 55 -11.15 -3.49 1.75
N GLN A 56 -10.98 -2.16 1.85
CA GLN A 56 -11.34 -1.20 0.81
C GLN A 56 -10.19 -0.23 0.54
N GLY A 57 -10.10 0.27 -0.69
CA GLY A 57 -9.18 1.34 -1.05
C GLY A 57 -7.91 0.88 -1.78
N ASP A 58 -7.77 -0.43 -2.07
CA ASP A 58 -6.67 -0.95 -2.87
C ASP A 58 -7.15 -2.01 -3.87
N LEU A 59 -6.31 -2.34 -4.86
CA LEU A 59 -6.56 -3.36 -5.90
C LEU A 59 -6.80 -4.76 -5.32
N TYR A 60 -6.34 -5.02 -4.10
CA TYR A 60 -6.46 -6.31 -3.39
C TYR A 60 -7.58 -6.31 -2.36
N GLY A 61 -8.41 -5.26 -2.35
CA GLY A 61 -9.58 -5.15 -1.48
C GLY A 61 -10.57 -6.30 -1.67
N ARG A 62 -11.05 -6.86 -0.56
CA ARG A 62 -12.03 -7.95 -0.56
C ARG A 62 -12.84 -7.98 0.73
N LEU A 63 -13.96 -8.68 0.68
CA LEU A 63 -14.71 -9.07 1.86
C LEU A 63 -14.24 -10.46 2.31
N ILE A 64 -13.84 -10.58 3.57
CA ILE A 64 -13.48 -11.86 4.20
C ILE A 64 -14.57 -12.18 5.21
N PRO A 65 -15.36 -13.24 4.99
CA PRO A 65 -16.45 -13.60 5.89
C PRO A 65 -15.95 -13.90 7.30
N LEU A 66 -16.70 -13.53 8.35
CA LEU A 66 -16.33 -13.80 9.74
C LEU A 66 -16.04 -15.29 10.00
N LYS A 67 -16.83 -16.18 9.40
CA LYS A 67 -16.64 -17.64 9.50
C LYS A 67 -15.30 -18.14 8.93
N SER A 68 -14.67 -17.37 8.06
CA SER A 68 -13.36 -17.71 7.49
C SER A 68 -12.20 -17.17 8.34
N LEU A 69 -12.46 -16.33 9.33
CA LEU A 69 -11.45 -15.79 10.23
C LEU A 69 -11.31 -16.68 11.48
N LYS A 70 -10.07 -17.04 11.81
CA LYS A 70 -9.75 -17.75 13.06
C LYS A 70 -9.45 -16.71 14.14
N LEU A 71 -10.51 -16.17 14.75
CA LEU A 71 -10.41 -15.06 15.70
C LEU A 71 -9.81 -15.47 17.05
N ASP A 72 -9.86 -16.73 17.38
CA ASP A 72 -9.17 -17.35 18.53
C ASP A 72 -7.63 -17.35 18.41
N GLU A 73 -7.12 -17.38 17.17
CA GLU A 73 -5.70 -17.30 16.86
C GLU A 73 -5.24 -15.87 16.47
N ALA A 74 -6.17 -14.89 16.47
CA ALA A 74 -5.87 -13.51 16.11
C ALA A 74 -5.05 -12.82 17.20
N VAL A 75 -3.94 -12.18 16.80
CA VAL A 75 -3.01 -11.52 17.74
C VAL A 75 -2.45 -10.24 17.16
N VAL A 76 -2.07 -9.31 18.04
CA VAL A 76 -1.25 -8.16 17.66
C VAL A 76 0.21 -8.58 17.70
N THR A 77 0.93 -8.42 16.60
CA THR A 77 2.33 -8.81 16.49
C THR A 77 3.20 -7.63 16.04
N ASN A 78 4.50 -7.74 16.36
CA ASN A 78 5.53 -6.81 15.89
C ASN A 78 6.45 -7.55 14.90
N LEU A 79 6.34 -7.22 13.62
CA LEU A 79 7.12 -7.86 12.56
C LEU A 79 8.63 -7.55 12.62
N ASN A 80 9.06 -6.59 13.45
CA ASN A 80 10.48 -6.35 13.67
C ASN A 80 11.12 -7.41 14.59
N THR A 81 10.32 -7.99 15.50
CA THR A 81 10.75 -9.04 16.44
C THR A 81 10.30 -10.44 15.99
N ASP A 82 9.10 -10.54 15.44
CA ASP A 82 8.53 -11.79 14.92
C ASP A 82 9.09 -12.10 13.53
N LYS A 83 10.24 -12.77 13.51
CA LYS A 83 10.97 -13.07 12.26
C LYS A 83 10.27 -14.09 11.38
N ASP A 84 9.49 -14.99 11.96
CA ASP A 84 8.83 -16.08 11.23
C ASP A 84 7.66 -15.59 10.39
N HIS A 85 6.92 -14.59 10.89
CA HIS A 85 5.81 -13.98 10.17
C HIS A 85 6.22 -12.77 9.32
N ARG A 86 7.52 -12.48 9.20
CA ARG A 86 7.99 -11.45 8.26
C ARG A 86 7.71 -11.84 6.81
N PRO A 87 7.28 -10.87 5.97
CA PRO A 87 7.22 -11.06 4.53
C PRO A 87 8.60 -11.46 3.99
N LYS A 88 8.67 -12.55 3.24
CA LYS A 88 9.92 -13.04 2.61
C LYS A 88 10.01 -12.55 1.17
N TRP A 89 8.97 -12.80 0.39
CA TRP A 89 8.83 -12.30 -0.97
C TRP A 89 7.39 -12.00 -1.34
N ARG A 90 7.24 -11.06 -2.24
CA ARG A 90 5.97 -10.66 -2.82
C ARG A 90 5.59 -11.62 -3.93
N THR A 91 4.38 -12.17 -3.86
CA THR A 91 3.79 -12.98 -4.93
C THR A 91 3.02 -12.08 -5.90
N MET A 92 2.21 -11.16 -5.35
CA MET A 92 1.44 -10.19 -6.14
C MET A 92 1.09 -8.99 -5.23
N GLY A 93 1.49 -7.79 -5.60
CA GLY A 93 1.21 -6.61 -4.79
C GLY A 93 2.27 -5.53 -4.89
N THR A 94 2.23 -4.57 -3.97
CA THR A 94 3.17 -3.46 -3.85
C THR A 94 3.99 -3.62 -2.58
N ALA A 95 5.30 -3.42 -2.69
CA ALA A 95 6.21 -3.36 -1.56
C ALA A 95 7.13 -2.15 -1.74
N LEU A 96 6.93 -1.13 -0.90
CA LEU A 96 7.73 0.08 -0.83
C LEU A 96 8.22 0.26 0.62
N PRO A 97 9.26 1.04 0.86
CA PRO A 97 9.64 1.40 2.23
C PRO A 97 8.45 2.03 2.96
N GLY A 98 8.01 1.41 4.08
CA GLY A 98 6.85 1.87 4.85
C GLY A 98 5.47 1.57 4.25
N TYR A 99 5.38 0.72 3.21
CA TYR A 99 4.09 0.30 2.65
C TYR A 99 4.18 -1.06 1.99
N ALA A 100 3.38 -2.01 2.44
CA ALA A 100 3.22 -3.33 1.82
C ALA A 100 1.74 -3.66 1.66
N SER A 101 1.31 -3.91 0.44
CA SER A 101 -0.06 -4.26 0.09
C SER A 101 -0.09 -5.39 -0.92
N GLY A 102 -0.96 -6.37 -0.68
CA GLY A 102 -1.17 -7.51 -1.56
C GLY A 102 -0.69 -8.85 -0.98
N TRP A 103 -0.39 -9.78 -1.87
CA TRP A 103 -0.04 -11.15 -1.52
C TRP A 103 1.44 -11.36 -1.35
N PHE A 104 1.80 -11.95 -0.21
CA PHE A 104 3.18 -12.27 0.16
C PHE A 104 3.30 -13.69 0.66
N LYS A 105 4.50 -14.23 0.58
CA LYS A 105 4.91 -15.44 1.28
C LYS A 105 5.76 -15.05 2.48
N LEU A 106 5.38 -15.53 3.65
CA LEU A 106 6.08 -15.27 4.90
C LEU A 106 7.33 -16.17 5.02
N ARG A 107 8.19 -15.90 5.99
CA ARG A 107 9.39 -16.70 6.24
C ARG A 107 9.10 -18.13 6.69
N ASN A 108 8.03 -18.31 7.46
CA ASN A 108 7.52 -19.63 7.86
C ASN A 108 6.88 -20.44 6.72
N GLY A 109 6.78 -19.86 5.52
CA GLY A 109 6.20 -20.50 4.34
C GLY A 109 4.71 -20.26 4.14
N GLU A 110 4.02 -19.61 5.08
CA GLU A 110 2.61 -19.25 4.96
C GLU A 110 2.37 -18.20 3.88
N LYS A 111 1.19 -18.25 3.28
CA LYS A 111 0.68 -17.21 2.40
C LYS A 111 0.00 -16.14 3.24
N ALA A 112 0.23 -14.87 2.94
CA ALA A 112 -0.38 -13.78 3.66
C ALA A 112 -0.88 -12.68 2.72
N LEU A 113 -2.00 -12.09 3.09
CA LEU A 113 -2.54 -10.87 2.50
C LEU A 113 -2.18 -9.71 3.43
N LEU A 114 -1.31 -8.84 2.97
CA LEU A 114 -0.77 -7.73 3.74
C LEU A 114 -1.41 -6.40 3.33
N PHE A 115 -1.70 -5.59 4.34
CA PHE A 115 -1.94 -4.14 4.24
C PHE A 115 -1.19 -3.50 5.42
N VAL A 116 0.13 -3.40 5.30
CA VAL A 116 1.03 -3.03 6.39
C VAL A 116 1.78 -1.76 6.04
N THR A 117 1.62 -0.75 6.89
CA THR A 117 2.34 0.53 6.84
C THR A 117 3.29 0.70 8.02
N ASP A 118 3.00 0.04 9.14
CA ASP A 118 3.81 0.03 10.34
C ASP A 118 4.04 -1.41 10.80
N ASN A 119 5.30 -1.83 10.85
CA ASN A 119 5.70 -3.18 11.25
C ASN A 119 5.66 -3.40 12.77
N THR A 120 5.53 -2.34 13.57
CA THR A 120 5.61 -2.43 15.03
C THR A 120 4.32 -2.94 15.66
N ARG A 121 3.17 -2.67 15.02
CA ARG A 121 1.83 -3.03 15.51
C ARG A 121 0.95 -3.51 14.37
N VAL A 122 0.91 -4.82 14.17
CA VAL A 122 0.17 -5.47 13.08
C VAL A 122 -0.86 -6.44 13.66
N ALA A 123 -2.12 -6.30 13.27
CA ALA A 123 -3.14 -7.31 13.52
C ALA A 123 -2.90 -8.51 12.59
N ARG A 124 -2.55 -9.65 13.15
CA ARG A 124 -2.37 -10.93 12.45
C ARG A 124 -3.60 -11.79 12.69
N ILE A 125 -4.32 -12.09 11.63
CA ILE A 125 -5.59 -12.84 11.69
C ILE A 125 -5.49 -14.01 10.70
N PRO A 126 -5.25 -15.24 11.17
CA PRO A 126 -5.27 -16.42 10.33
C PRO A 126 -6.67 -16.69 9.76
N THR A 127 -6.73 -17.35 8.61
CA THR A 127 -7.99 -17.76 7.98
C THR A 127 -8.07 -19.28 7.81
N THR A 128 -9.28 -19.77 7.64
CA THR A 128 -9.53 -21.18 7.26
C THR A 128 -9.20 -21.47 5.81
N GLU A 129 -8.97 -20.42 5.00
CA GLU A 129 -8.68 -20.53 3.56
C GLU A 129 -7.20 -20.72 3.24
N GLY A 130 -6.35 -20.95 4.27
CA GLY A 130 -4.91 -21.24 4.11
C GLY A 130 -4.03 -20.00 3.88
N TYR A 131 -4.47 -18.84 4.31
CA TYR A 131 -3.66 -17.63 4.34
C TYR A 131 -3.93 -16.82 5.62
N THR A 132 -3.01 -15.93 5.93
CA THR A 132 -3.11 -15.02 7.08
C THR A 132 -3.32 -13.59 6.59
N VAL A 133 -4.23 -12.86 7.22
CA VAL A 133 -4.44 -11.41 6.98
C VAL A 133 -3.61 -10.61 7.97
N MET A 134 -2.90 -9.61 7.49
CA MET A 134 -2.03 -8.76 8.29
C MET A 134 -2.31 -7.29 8.00
N LEU A 135 -2.77 -6.56 9.01
CA LEU A 135 -3.27 -5.20 8.88
C LEU A 135 -2.56 -4.25 9.85
N SER A 136 -2.10 -3.11 9.34
CA SER A 136 -1.72 -1.97 10.17
C SER A 136 -2.91 -1.04 10.31
N VAL A 137 -3.47 -0.98 11.50
CA VAL A 137 -4.54 -0.05 11.88
C VAL A 137 -4.07 0.77 13.09
N SER A 138 -4.74 1.88 13.36
CA SER A 138 -4.41 2.73 14.51
C SER A 138 -4.53 1.99 15.84
N ASP A 139 -5.51 1.09 15.97
CA ASP A 139 -5.69 0.20 17.12
C ASP A 139 -5.98 -1.23 16.67
N PRO A 140 -4.92 -2.07 16.53
CA PRO A 140 -5.07 -3.46 16.11
C PRO A 140 -5.83 -4.32 17.14
N ALA A 141 -5.72 -4.01 18.43
CA ALA A 141 -6.42 -4.75 19.48
C ALA A 141 -7.92 -4.49 19.38
N ALA A 142 -8.33 -3.22 19.28
CA ALA A 142 -9.74 -2.86 19.10
C ALA A 142 -10.35 -3.47 17.82
N LEU A 143 -9.56 -3.61 16.75
CA LEU A 143 -10.01 -4.30 15.53
C LEU A 143 -10.32 -5.78 15.80
N ILE A 144 -9.42 -6.48 16.50
CA ILE A 144 -9.61 -7.90 16.86
C ILE A 144 -10.81 -8.06 17.77
N ASP A 145 -10.94 -7.21 18.80
CA ASP A 145 -12.08 -7.23 19.73
C ASP A 145 -13.41 -7.00 19.01
N ALA A 146 -13.46 -6.04 18.08
CA ALA A 146 -14.65 -5.77 17.28
C ALA A 146 -15.04 -6.97 16.40
N LEU A 147 -14.07 -7.66 15.81
CA LEU A 147 -14.31 -8.87 15.04
C LEU A 147 -14.83 -10.01 15.91
N GLN A 148 -14.28 -10.19 17.10
CA GLN A 148 -14.72 -11.20 18.07
C GLN A 148 -16.14 -10.93 18.56
N GLN A 149 -16.49 -9.66 18.82
CA GLN A 149 -17.86 -9.27 19.21
C GLN A 149 -18.89 -9.55 18.10
N GLN A 150 -18.53 -9.34 16.84
CA GLN A 150 -19.40 -9.66 15.72
C GLN A 150 -19.50 -11.17 15.44
N HIS A 151 -18.53 -11.95 15.90
CA HIS A 151 -18.52 -13.42 15.75
C HIS A 151 -19.24 -14.12 16.91
N ALA A 152 -19.44 -13.46 18.03
CA ALA A 152 -20.19 -14.02 19.16
C ALA A 152 -21.65 -14.28 18.75
N PRO A 153 -22.21 -15.48 19.06
CA PRO A 153 -23.57 -15.87 18.70
C PRO A 153 -24.63 -14.99 19.38
#